data_4af98b96eb71328da6c4b6a9613ed30e
#
_entry.id   4af98b96eb71328da6c4b6a9613ed30e
#
_cell.length_a   1.000
_cell.length_b   1.000
_cell.length_c   1.000
_cell.angle_alpha   90.00
_cell.angle_beta   90.00
_cell.angle_gamma   90.00
#
_symmetry.space_group_name_H-M   'P 1'
#
loop_
_entity.id
_entity.type
_entity.pdbx_description
1 polymer ?
#
loop_
_entity_poly.entity_id
_entity_poly.type
_entity_poly.pdbx_seq_one_letter_code
_entity_poly.pdbx_strand_id
1 'polypeptide(L)'
;MALIVQKFGGTSVGSLERIRNVARRVAKWKAAGHDLVVVPSAMAGETNRLIALAQSIQNPPDPRELDVIASTGEQVTIGLLSMALHALGVKAKSYTGWQVKVLTNSTFTKTRIISIDDQRLRNDLKAGHVAVVAGFQGVDEQGNITTLGRGGSDTSAVALAAALKADECQIYTDVDGIYTTDPRLVPEARRLHTITFEEMLEMAGAGSKVLQIRSVEFAGKYRVPTRVLSSLTDPELPVGEEASSGTLITFEEDPHMAMEKAVISGVAFNRDEAKITVHDVPDRPGIAYAILGPIADASIDVDVIVQNVGHDGMTDLSFTVHRNDYAKAMTLLKGQVQPHIKCREVSGDERI
;
A
#
# COMPACT_ATOMS: atom_id res chain seq x y z
N MET A 1 -13.64 -25.01 -3.91
CA MET A 1 -12.78 -24.76 -2.72
C MET A 1 -11.59 -23.95 -3.20
N ALA A 2 -11.41 -22.75 -2.73
CA ALA A 2 -10.32 -21.86 -3.14
C ALA A 2 -9.58 -21.38 -1.88
N LEU A 3 -8.30 -21.04 -2.00
CA LEU A 3 -7.51 -20.38 -0.98
C LEU A 3 -7.57 -18.86 -1.25
N ILE A 4 -8.13 -18.11 -0.32
CA ILE A 4 -8.34 -16.67 -0.46
C ILE A 4 -7.63 -15.94 0.68
N VAL A 5 -6.91 -14.88 0.33
CA VAL A 5 -6.36 -13.95 1.31
C VAL A 5 -7.25 -12.71 1.35
N GLN A 6 -7.81 -12.41 2.53
CA GLN A 6 -8.70 -11.27 2.74
C GLN A 6 -8.01 -10.20 3.60
N LYS A 7 -7.76 -9.03 3.04
CA LYS A 7 -7.22 -7.88 3.79
C LYS A 7 -8.35 -6.94 4.20
N PHE A 8 -8.32 -6.48 5.44
CA PHE A 8 -9.26 -5.48 5.94
C PHE A 8 -8.52 -4.23 6.41
N GLY A 9 -8.83 -3.08 5.81
CA GLY A 9 -8.26 -1.78 6.14
C GLY A 9 -8.64 -1.30 7.55
N GLY A 10 -7.96 -0.27 8.06
CA GLY A 10 -8.21 0.27 9.40
C GLY A 10 -9.64 0.76 9.59
N THR A 11 -10.26 1.36 8.59
CA THR A 11 -11.68 1.75 8.61
C THR A 11 -12.62 0.54 8.70
N SER A 12 -12.23 -0.59 8.10
CA SER A 12 -12.99 -1.84 8.12
C SER A 12 -13.01 -2.52 9.49
N VAL A 13 -12.02 -2.24 10.32
CA VAL A 13 -11.84 -2.78 11.69
C VAL A 13 -11.83 -1.69 12.76
N GLY A 14 -12.30 -0.47 12.43
CA GLY A 14 -12.20 0.73 13.26
C GLY A 14 -13.06 0.73 14.55
N SER A 15 -13.91 -0.26 14.75
CA SER A 15 -14.69 -0.43 15.98
C SER A 15 -14.97 -1.91 16.24
N LEU A 16 -15.39 -2.23 17.47
CA LEU A 16 -15.78 -3.62 17.84
C LEU A 16 -16.93 -4.13 16.96
N GLU A 17 -17.87 -3.27 16.59
CA GLU A 17 -18.97 -3.61 15.70
C GLU A 17 -18.44 -3.97 14.30
N ARG A 18 -17.53 -3.17 13.75
CA ARG A 18 -16.90 -3.45 12.45
C ARG A 18 -16.08 -4.74 12.49
N ILE A 19 -15.36 -5.02 13.57
CA ILE A 19 -14.65 -6.30 13.76
C ILE A 19 -15.63 -7.48 13.76
N ARG A 20 -16.82 -7.35 14.40
CA ARG A 20 -17.86 -8.38 14.34
C ARG A 20 -18.43 -8.55 12.92
N ASN A 21 -18.58 -7.46 12.14
CA ASN A 21 -19.01 -7.53 10.75
C ASN A 21 -17.98 -8.26 9.88
N VAL A 22 -16.69 -7.97 10.06
CA VAL A 22 -15.59 -8.70 9.41
C VAL A 22 -15.64 -10.18 9.79
N ALA A 23 -15.81 -10.50 11.08
CA ALA A 23 -15.89 -11.90 11.53
C ALA A 23 -17.06 -12.65 10.88
N ARG A 24 -18.27 -12.04 10.78
CA ARG A 24 -19.42 -12.63 10.09
C ARG A 24 -19.12 -12.89 8.61
N ARG A 25 -18.50 -11.93 7.92
CA ARG A 25 -18.08 -12.06 6.52
C ARG A 25 -17.11 -13.22 6.34
N VAL A 26 -16.06 -13.28 7.15
CA VAL A 26 -15.07 -14.38 7.13
C VAL A 26 -15.73 -15.74 7.42
N ALA A 27 -16.63 -15.79 8.42
CA ALA A 27 -17.35 -17.02 8.78
C ALA A 27 -18.20 -17.52 7.60
N LYS A 28 -18.89 -16.63 6.89
CA LYS A 28 -19.67 -16.93 5.69
C LYS A 28 -18.81 -17.55 4.58
N TRP A 29 -17.66 -16.95 4.27
CA TRP A 29 -16.73 -17.47 3.26
C TRP A 29 -16.15 -18.82 3.68
N LYS A 30 -15.86 -19.01 4.98
CA LYS A 30 -15.39 -20.31 5.50
C LYS A 30 -16.48 -21.38 5.41
N ALA A 31 -17.73 -21.04 5.73
CA ALA A 31 -18.87 -21.94 5.61
C ALA A 31 -19.15 -22.33 4.13
N ALA A 32 -18.82 -21.48 3.18
CA ALA A 32 -18.89 -21.80 1.75
C ALA A 32 -17.77 -22.76 1.25
N GLY A 33 -16.87 -23.20 2.17
CA GLY A 33 -15.85 -24.20 1.88
C GLY A 33 -14.52 -23.64 1.40
N HIS A 34 -14.25 -22.35 1.58
CA HIS A 34 -12.97 -21.76 1.23
C HIS A 34 -11.94 -21.84 2.37
N ASP A 35 -10.66 -21.90 2.02
CA ASP A 35 -9.58 -21.69 2.98
C ASP A 35 -9.22 -20.20 3.03
N LEU A 36 -9.07 -19.66 4.25
CA LEU A 36 -8.96 -18.22 4.44
C LEU A 36 -7.73 -17.84 5.26
N VAL A 37 -6.99 -16.89 4.74
CA VAL A 37 -6.01 -16.09 5.47
C VAL A 37 -6.54 -14.68 5.55
N VAL A 38 -6.65 -14.13 6.75
CA VAL A 38 -7.19 -12.78 6.99
C VAL A 38 -6.10 -11.87 7.50
N VAL A 39 -5.94 -10.71 6.87
CA VAL A 39 -4.89 -9.74 7.17
C VAL A 39 -5.53 -8.40 7.56
N PRO A 40 -5.87 -8.20 8.84
CA PRO A 40 -6.37 -6.91 9.29
C PRO A 40 -5.25 -5.90 9.50
N SER A 41 -5.57 -4.63 9.27
CA SER A 41 -4.78 -3.48 9.74
C SER A 41 -5.04 -3.20 11.22
N ALA A 42 -4.29 -2.27 11.81
CA ALA A 42 -4.66 -1.66 13.08
C ALA A 42 -6.02 -0.95 12.97
N MET A 43 -6.71 -0.78 14.08
CA MET A 43 -7.96 0.01 14.13
C MET A 43 -7.69 1.45 13.63
N ALA A 44 -8.69 2.06 13.01
CA ALA A 44 -8.56 3.41 12.44
C ALA A 44 -8.01 4.41 13.47
N GLY A 45 -6.94 5.13 13.09
CA GLY A 45 -6.26 6.12 13.94
C GLY A 45 -5.24 5.54 14.92
N GLU A 46 -5.23 4.24 15.18
CA GLU A 46 -4.37 3.63 16.20
C GLU A 46 -2.88 3.75 15.87
N THR A 47 -2.48 3.48 14.64
CA THR A 47 -1.08 3.63 14.21
C THR A 47 -0.60 5.07 14.38
N ASN A 48 -1.43 6.07 14.00
CA ASN A 48 -1.09 7.49 14.19
C ASN A 48 -0.97 7.85 15.68
N ARG A 49 -1.86 7.32 16.53
CA ARG A 49 -1.79 7.52 17.99
C ARG A 49 -0.48 6.96 18.57
N LEU A 50 -0.10 5.76 18.15
CA LEU A 50 1.14 5.10 18.60
C LEU A 50 2.39 5.87 18.15
N ILE A 51 2.41 6.35 16.90
CA ILE A 51 3.51 7.20 16.39
C ILE A 51 3.59 8.52 17.19
N ALA A 52 2.47 9.17 17.46
CA ALA A 52 2.44 10.40 18.25
C ALA A 52 2.96 10.19 19.68
N LEU A 53 2.66 9.05 20.31
CA LEU A 53 3.22 8.70 21.62
C LEU A 53 4.75 8.57 21.56
N ALA A 54 5.30 7.89 20.55
CA ALA A 54 6.74 7.77 20.38
C ALA A 54 7.39 9.14 20.17
N GLN A 55 6.82 9.99 19.31
CA GLN A 55 7.31 11.34 19.04
C GLN A 55 7.25 12.25 20.27
N SER A 56 6.32 12.03 21.21
CA SER A 56 6.26 12.79 22.45
C SER A 56 7.39 12.47 23.44
N ILE A 57 8.01 11.31 23.28
CA ILE A 57 9.18 10.88 24.09
C ILE A 57 10.48 11.29 23.41
N GLN A 58 10.60 11.06 22.10
CA GLN A 58 11.78 11.35 21.29
C GLN A 58 11.37 11.82 19.91
N ASN A 59 11.87 12.97 19.46
CA ASN A 59 11.56 13.53 18.13
C ASN A 59 12.85 13.99 17.42
N PRO A 60 13.30 13.34 16.33
CA PRO A 60 12.67 12.16 15.71
C PRO A 60 12.83 10.91 16.59
N PRO A 61 11.86 10.00 16.59
CA PRO A 61 11.94 8.75 17.35
C PRO A 61 12.99 7.81 16.75
N ASP A 62 13.57 6.95 17.59
CA ASP A 62 14.42 5.87 17.12
C ASP A 62 13.62 4.94 16.19
N PRO A 63 14.07 4.68 14.96
CA PRO A 63 13.28 3.94 13.97
C PRO A 63 12.98 2.50 14.39
N ARG A 64 13.94 1.81 15.06
CA ARG A 64 13.73 0.44 15.52
C ARG A 64 12.67 0.37 16.62
N GLU A 65 12.74 1.27 17.61
CA GLU A 65 11.76 1.30 18.70
C GLU A 65 10.39 1.79 18.21
N LEU A 66 10.35 2.65 17.18
CA LEU A 66 9.12 3.04 16.53
C LEU A 66 8.41 1.85 15.88
N ASP A 67 9.14 0.96 15.23
CA ASP A 67 8.59 -0.27 14.63
C ASP A 67 8.00 -1.20 15.70
N VAL A 68 8.66 -1.35 16.85
CA VAL A 68 8.13 -2.11 17.98
C VAL A 68 6.79 -1.54 18.45
N ILE A 69 6.72 -0.23 18.64
CA ILE A 69 5.49 0.45 19.10
C ILE A 69 4.40 0.36 18.05
N ALA A 70 4.69 0.74 16.80
CA ALA A 70 3.71 0.80 15.72
C ALA A 70 3.08 -0.55 15.40
N SER A 71 3.84 -1.64 15.48
CA SER A 71 3.37 -3.01 15.20
C SER A 71 2.33 -3.54 16.19
N THR A 72 2.19 -2.92 17.37
CA THR A 72 1.24 -3.38 18.40
C THR A 72 -0.22 -3.17 18.00
N GLY A 73 -0.50 -2.20 17.12
CA GLY A 73 -1.86 -1.92 16.67
C GLY A 73 -2.53 -3.12 15.98
N GLU A 74 -1.83 -3.76 15.06
CA GLU A 74 -2.31 -4.95 14.37
C GLU A 74 -2.39 -6.16 15.30
N GLN A 75 -1.51 -6.25 16.31
CA GLN A 75 -1.53 -7.33 17.31
C GLN A 75 -2.83 -7.32 18.12
N VAL A 76 -3.33 -6.14 18.47
CA VAL A 76 -4.65 -6.00 19.13
C VAL A 76 -5.75 -6.48 18.18
N THR A 77 -5.72 -6.04 16.91
CA THR A 77 -6.80 -6.34 15.95
C THR A 77 -6.88 -7.84 15.63
N ILE A 78 -5.75 -8.52 15.43
CA ILE A 78 -5.77 -9.97 15.14
C ILE A 78 -6.32 -10.78 16.29
N GLY A 79 -6.02 -10.39 17.54
CA GLY A 79 -6.57 -11.02 18.74
C GLY A 79 -8.08 -10.85 18.83
N LEU A 80 -8.58 -9.61 18.69
CA LEU A 80 -10.01 -9.29 18.74
C LEU A 80 -10.80 -10.00 17.63
N LEU A 81 -10.27 -10.02 16.40
CA LEU A 81 -10.91 -10.68 15.26
C LEU A 81 -10.96 -12.21 15.47
N SER A 82 -9.88 -12.81 15.95
CA SER A 82 -9.87 -14.26 16.25
C SER A 82 -10.88 -14.62 17.33
N MET A 83 -11.00 -13.82 18.40
CA MET A 83 -12.03 -14.01 19.43
C MET A 83 -13.46 -13.88 18.84
N ALA A 84 -13.68 -12.89 17.94
CA ALA A 84 -14.97 -12.72 17.30
C ALA A 84 -15.32 -13.91 16.38
N LEU A 85 -14.35 -14.51 15.69
CA LEU A 85 -14.52 -15.74 14.90
C LEU A 85 -14.84 -16.95 15.80
N HIS A 86 -14.14 -17.10 16.92
CA HIS A 86 -14.47 -18.16 17.91
C HIS A 86 -15.89 -18.02 18.45
N ALA A 87 -16.36 -16.82 18.71
CA ALA A 87 -17.74 -16.58 19.16
C ALA A 87 -18.80 -17.00 18.11
N LEU A 88 -18.41 -17.08 16.83
CA LEU A 88 -19.24 -17.60 15.73
C LEU A 88 -19.01 -19.11 15.46
N GLY A 89 -18.25 -19.79 16.32
CA GLY A 89 -17.93 -21.23 16.17
C GLY A 89 -16.87 -21.52 15.07
N VAL A 90 -16.20 -20.51 14.54
CA VAL A 90 -15.16 -20.67 13.54
C VAL A 90 -13.80 -20.87 14.21
N LYS A 91 -13.10 -21.95 13.85
CA LYS A 91 -11.72 -22.17 14.31
C LYS A 91 -10.80 -21.13 13.68
N ALA A 92 -10.15 -20.31 14.48
CA ALA A 92 -9.23 -19.29 14.03
C ALA A 92 -7.95 -19.27 14.88
N LYS A 93 -6.83 -18.84 14.28
CA LYS A 93 -5.58 -18.58 15.00
C LYS A 93 -4.97 -17.28 14.54
N SER A 94 -4.56 -16.45 15.50
CA SER A 94 -3.86 -15.20 15.23
C SER A 94 -2.35 -15.40 15.18
N TYR A 95 -1.69 -14.65 14.28
CA TYR A 95 -0.25 -14.66 14.08
C TYR A 95 0.27 -13.25 13.92
N THR A 96 1.35 -12.94 14.61
CA THR A 96 2.19 -11.79 14.32
C THR A 96 3.09 -12.07 13.11
N GLY A 97 3.65 -11.04 12.49
CA GLY A 97 4.54 -11.19 11.34
C GLY A 97 5.76 -12.08 11.61
N TRP A 98 6.32 -12.01 12.84
CA TRP A 98 7.46 -12.84 13.19
C TRP A 98 7.10 -14.32 13.42
N GLN A 99 5.86 -14.64 13.84
CA GLN A 99 5.43 -16.03 14.04
C GLN A 99 5.26 -16.80 12.72
N VAL A 100 4.98 -16.11 11.64
CA VAL A 100 4.92 -16.65 10.26
C VAL A 100 6.13 -16.23 9.43
N LYS A 101 7.19 -15.74 10.11
CA LYS A 101 8.46 -15.34 9.53
C LYS A 101 8.32 -14.53 8.25
N VAL A 102 7.56 -13.42 8.30
CA VAL A 102 7.64 -12.40 7.26
C VAL A 102 9.02 -11.76 7.39
N LEU A 103 10.01 -12.37 6.73
CA LEU A 103 11.39 -11.93 6.80
C LEU A 103 11.57 -10.65 5.99
N THR A 104 12.21 -9.65 6.59
CA THR A 104 12.46 -8.35 5.96
C THR A 104 13.94 -7.96 6.06
N ASN A 105 14.35 -6.93 5.33
CA ASN A 105 15.58 -6.22 5.61
C ASN A 105 15.45 -5.35 6.88
N SER A 106 16.55 -4.76 7.35
CA SER A 106 16.62 -3.95 8.58
C SER A 106 16.48 -2.43 8.31
N THR A 107 15.83 -2.03 7.21
CA THR A 107 15.53 -0.61 6.96
C THR A 107 14.26 -0.22 7.71
N PHE A 108 14.37 -0.03 9.03
CA PHE A 108 13.25 0.23 9.93
C PHE A 108 12.30 1.32 9.39
N THR A 109 11.02 1.19 9.68
CA THR A 109 9.89 2.02 9.23
C THR A 109 9.50 1.91 7.74
N LYS A 110 10.38 1.36 6.88
CA LYS A 110 10.16 1.22 5.42
C LYS A 110 10.78 -0.08 4.88
N THR A 111 10.67 -1.17 5.64
CA THR A 111 11.33 -2.44 5.29
C THR A 111 10.76 -3.07 4.03
N ARG A 112 11.55 -3.95 3.43
CA ARG A 112 11.16 -4.76 2.26
C ARG A 112 11.09 -6.22 2.65
N ILE A 113 10.04 -6.91 2.21
CA ILE A 113 9.88 -8.36 2.42
C ILE A 113 10.90 -9.09 1.56
N ILE A 114 11.66 -10.00 2.19
CA ILE A 114 12.62 -10.88 1.55
C ILE A 114 11.98 -12.24 1.25
N SER A 115 11.33 -12.83 2.26
CA SER A 115 10.67 -14.13 2.15
C SER A 115 9.59 -14.30 3.22
N ILE A 116 8.73 -15.30 3.04
CA ILE A 116 7.70 -15.70 4.01
C ILE A 116 7.78 -17.21 4.19
N ASP A 117 7.81 -17.68 5.45
CA ASP A 117 7.66 -19.10 5.76
C ASP A 117 6.17 -19.45 5.90
N ASP A 118 5.59 -20.07 4.90
CA ASP A 118 4.18 -20.38 4.81
C ASP A 118 3.79 -21.75 5.43
N GLN A 119 4.76 -22.55 5.88
CA GLN A 119 4.52 -23.91 6.35
C GLN A 119 3.51 -23.99 7.52
N ARG A 120 3.64 -23.08 8.47
CA ARG A 120 2.73 -23.02 9.63
C ARG A 120 1.29 -22.69 9.20
N LEU A 121 1.15 -21.71 8.30
CA LEU A 121 -0.16 -21.31 7.77
C LEU A 121 -0.82 -22.48 7.01
N ARG A 122 -0.08 -23.16 6.13
CA ARG A 122 -0.59 -24.33 5.39
C ARG A 122 -1.05 -25.45 6.30
N ASN A 123 -0.34 -25.71 7.39
CA ASN A 123 -0.72 -26.74 8.35
C ASN A 123 -2.04 -26.39 9.07
N ASP A 124 -2.21 -25.15 9.48
CA ASP A 124 -3.42 -24.71 10.15
C ASP A 124 -4.64 -24.60 9.22
N LEU A 125 -4.43 -24.17 7.96
CA LEU A 125 -5.47 -24.19 6.93
C LEU A 125 -5.96 -25.63 6.67
N LYS A 126 -5.05 -26.60 6.52
CA LYS A 126 -5.39 -28.03 6.41
C LYS A 126 -6.13 -28.58 7.62
N ALA A 127 -5.87 -28.05 8.80
CA ALA A 127 -6.59 -28.39 10.03
C ALA A 127 -7.96 -27.65 10.16
N GLY A 128 -8.35 -26.90 9.13
CA GLY A 128 -9.63 -26.19 9.05
C GLY A 128 -9.67 -24.86 9.74
N HIS A 129 -8.54 -24.31 10.22
CA HIS A 129 -8.49 -23.00 10.84
C HIS A 129 -8.51 -21.88 9.81
N VAL A 130 -9.06 -20.74 10.20
CA VAL A 130 -8.80 -19.45 9.57
C VAL A 130 -7.51 -18.88 10.18
N ALA A 131 -6.55 -18.53 9.35
CA ALA A 131 -5.32 -17.89 9.82
C ALA A 131 -5.50 -16.36 9.81
N VAL A 132 -5.37 -15.71 10.96
CA VAL A 132 -5.49 -14.25 11.11
C VAL A 132 -4.08 -13.67 11.31
N VAL A 133 -3.51 -13.07 10.30
CA VAL A 133 -2.11 -12.61 10.28
C VAL A 133 -2.04 -11.09 10.41
N ALA A 134 -1.26 -10.58 11.34
CA ALA A 134 -1.04 -9.15 11.47
C ALA A 134 -0.39 -8.60 10.19
N GLY A 135 -1.06 -7.64 9.56
CA GLY A 135 -0.47 -6.88 8.46
C GLY A 135 0.63 -5.93 8.91
N PHE A 136 1.26 -5.21 7.97
CA PHE A 136 2.18 -4.11 8.22
C PHE A 136 3.54 -4.51 8.83
N GLN A 137 3.70 -5.64 9.47
CA GLN A 137 4.86 -6.03 10.27
C GLN A 137 5.58 -7.27 9.76
N GLY A 138 6.87 -7.37 10.07
CA GLY A 138 7.73 -8.51 9.82
C GLY A 138 8.82 -8.64 10.88
N VAL A 139 9.87 -9.36 10.55
CA VAL A 139 11.05 -9.59 11.39
C VAL A 139 12.30 -9.57 10.51
N ASP A 140 13.38 -8.97 10.98
CA ASP A 140 14.68 -9.07 10.31
C ASP A 140 15.47 -10.34 10.72
N GLU A 141 16.64 -10.55 10.13
CA GLU A 141 17.50 -11.70 10.42
C GLU A 141 18.00 -11.72 11.88
N GLN A 142 18.06 -10.57 12.53
CA GLN A 142 18.48 -10.44 13.93
C GLN A 142 17.33 -10.65 14.92
N GLY A 143 16.09 -10.85 14.41
CA GLY A 143 14.90 -11.03 15.24
C GLY A 143 14.25 -9.71 15.68
N ASN A 144 14.66 -8.57 15.13
CA ASN A 144 14.01 -7.31 15.42
C ASN A 144 12.67 -7.21 14.71
N ILE A 145 11.66 -6.66 15.38
CA ILE A 145 10.38 -6.34 14.77
C ILE A 145 10.58 -5.20 13.76
N THR A 146 9.99 -5.33 12.60
CA THR A 146 10.10 -4.36 11.50
C THR A 146 8.73 -3.99 10.97
N THR A 147 8.60 -2.80 10.37
CA THR A 147 7.36 -2.37 9.70
C THR A 147 7.59 -1.99 8.24
N LEU A 148 6.55 -2.21 7.41
CA LEU A 148 6.61 -2.05 5.95
C LEU A 148 6.33 -0.62 5.48
N GLY A 149 6.00 0.28 6.40
CA GLY A 149 5.60 1.65 6.07
C GLY A 149 4.15 1.75 5.55
N ARG A 150 3.77 2.89 4.98
CA ARG A 150 2.40 3.16 4.50
C ARG A 150 1.92 2.10 3.52
N GLY A 151 0.67 1.67 3.65
CA GLY A 151 0.09 0.59 2.84
C GLY A 151 0.70 -0.79 3.10
N GLY A 152 1.45 -0.95 4.20
CA GLY A 152 2.13 -2.19 4.55
C GLY A 152 1.19 -3.38 4.73
N SER A 153 -0.06 -3.17 5.19
CA SER A 153 -1.03 -4.27 5.31
C SER A 153 -1.50 -4.79 3.94
N ASP A 154 -1.64 -3.94 2.91
CA ASP A 154 -1.92 -4.36 1.54
C ASP A 154 -0.76 -5.18 0.99
N THR A 155 0.46 -4.67 1.19
CA THR A 155 1.70 -5.38 0.79
C THR A 155 1.83 -6.73 1.52
N SER A 156 1.52 -6.80 2.82
CA SER A 156 1.53 -8.06 3.58
C SER A 156 0.54 -9.08 3.03
N ALA A 157 -0.69 -8.63 2.72
CA ALA A 157 -1.74 -9.52 2.20
C ALA A 157 -1.36 -10.09 0.84
N VAL A 158 -0.89 -9.25 -0.08
CA VAL A 158 -0.45 -9.71 -1.41
C VAL A 158 0.77 -10.62 -1.30
N ALA A 159 1.74 -10.31 -0.42
CA ALA A 159 2.91 -11.16 -0.21
C ALA A 159 2.53 -12.54 0.37
N LEU A 160 1.59 -12.59 1.31
CA LEU A 160 1.04 -13.85 1.83
C LEU A 160 0.29 -14.62 0.74
N ALA A 161 -0.50 -13.94 -0.09
CA ALA A 161 -1.19 -14.56 -1.21
C ALA A 161 -0.21 -15.17 -2.21
N ALA A 162 0.87 -14.46 -2.54
CA ALA A 162 1.94 -14.94 -3.40
C ALA A 162 2.65 -16.18 -2.82
N ALA A 163 3.06 -16.11 -1.54
CA ALA A 163 3.76 -17.21 -0.87
C ALA A 163 2.90 -18.47 -0.77
N LEU A 164 1.63 -18.29 -0.47
CA LEU A 164 0.66 -19.39 -0.35
C LEU A 164 0.13 -19.88 -1.70
N LYS A 165 0.39 -19.15 -2.79
CA LYS A 165 -0.22 -19.37 -4.12
C LYS A 165 -1.75 -19.36 -4.01
N ALA A 166 -2.27 -18.32 -3.40
CA ALA A 166 -3.70 -18.14 -3.24
C ALA A 166 -4.39 -17.88 -4.59
N ASP A 167 -5.62 -18.34 -4.71
CA ASP A 167 -6.43 -18.15 -5.92
C ASP A 167 -6.81 -16.67 -6.12
N GLU A 168 -7.03 -15.92 -5.04
CA GLU A 168 -7.36 -14.50 -5.08
C GLU A 168 -6.91 -13.79 -3.79
N CYS A 169 -6.45 -12.53 -3.92
CA CYS A 169 -6.27 -11.59 -2.82
C CYS A 169 -7.40 -10.56 -2.84
N GLN A 170 -8.21 -10.51 -1.79
CA GLN A 170 -9.34 -9.58 -1.65
C GLN A 170 -8.97 -8.44 -0.71
N ILE A 171 -8.99 -7.21 -1.21
CA ILE A 171 -8.71 -6.00 -0.44
C ILE A 171 -10.03 -5.31 -0.11
N TYR A 172 -10.49 -5.47 1.14
CA TYR A 172 -11.66 -4.79 1.66
C TYR A 172 -11.29 -3.41 2.21
N THR A 173 -11.94 -2.39 1.67
CA THR A 173 -11.72 -0.98 2.00
C THR A 173 -13.05 -0.23 2.14
N ASP A 174 -13.01 1.09 2.27
CA ASP A 174 -14.19 1.95 2.40
C ASP A 174 -14.81 2.39 1.05
N VAL A 175 -14.20 1.97 -0.06
CA VAL A 175 -14.76 2.14 -1.41
C VAL A 175 -15.17 0.80 -1.99
N ASP A 176 -16.09 0.82 -2.95
CA ASP A 176 -16.68 -0.38 -3.56
C ASP A 176 -15.97 -0.85 -4.84
N GLY A 177 -14.79 -0.30 -5.13
CA GLY A 177 -13.97 -0.67 -6.27
C GLY A 177 -13.10 0.47 -6.76
N ILE A 178 -12.52 0.30 -7.94
CA ILE A 178 -11.71 1.28 -8.65
C ILE A 178 -12.59 1.96 -9.69
N TYR A 179 -12.50 3.29 -9.77
CA TYR A 179 -13.29 4.12 -10.67
C TYR A 179 -12.42 4.72 -11.76
N THR A 180 -13.02 5.11 -12.87
CA THR A 180 -12.33 5.82 -13.97
C THR A 180 -11.67 7.12 -13.52
N THR A 181 -12.15 7.74 -12.47
CA THR A 181 -11.52 8.82 -11.70
C THR A 181 -12.17 8.90 -10.31
N ASP A 182 -11.75 9.87 -9.46
CA ASP A 182 -12.32 10.02 -8.13
C ASP A 182 -13.82 10.45 -8.19
N PRO A 183 -14.77 9.59 -7.79
CA PRO A 183 -16.20 9.89 -7.87
C PRO A 183 -16.66 11.03 -6.95
N ARG A 184 -15.83 11.40 -5.95
CA ARG A 184 -16.11 12.55 -5.07
C ARG A 184 -15.87 13.88 -5.78
N LEU A 185 -15.12 13.87 -6.87
CA LEU A 185 -14.79 15.05 -7.68
C LEU A 185 -15.52 15.07 -9.01
N VAL A 186 -15.74 13.88 -9.58
CA VAL A 186 -16.46 13.68 -10.85
C VAL A 186 -17.58 12.68 -10.60
N PRO A 187 -18.82 13.14 -10.35
CA PRO A 187 -19.96 12.25 -10.04
C PRO A 187 -20.28 11.25 -11.17
N GLU A 188 -19.90 11.55 -12.40
CA GLU A 188 -20.07 10.70 -13.58
C GLU A 188 -19.01 9.58 -13.68
N ALA A 189 -18.03 9.53 -12.76
CA ALA A 189 -17.05 8.47 -12.72
C ALA A 189 -17.70 7.10 -12.59
N ARG A 190 -17.25 6.15 -13.40
CA ARG A 190 -17.81 4.79 -13.44
C ARG A 190 -16.88 3.83 -12.76
N ARG A 191 -17.43 2.89 -11.98
CA ARG A 191 -16.66 1.79 -11.44
C ARG A 191 -16.23 0.84 -12.56
N LEU A 192 -14.97 0.45 -12.53
CA LEU A 192 -14.40 -0.55 -13.42
C LEU A 192 -14.71 -1.96 -12.86
N HIS A 193 -15.17 -2.87 -13.71
CA HIS A 193 -15.34 -4.27 -13.31
C HIS A 193 -14.01 -4.99 -13.26
N THR A 194 -13.17 -4.73 -14.25
CA THR A 194 -11.80 -5.24 -14.37
C THR A 194 -10.87 -4.10 -14.73
N ILE A 195 -9.60 -4.25 -14.34
CA ILE A 195 -8.49 -3.37 -14.73
C ILE A 195 -7.23 -4.22 -14.81
N THR A 196 -6.33 -3.93 -15.74
CA THR A 196 -5.05 -4.63 -15.81
C THR A 196 -4.10 -4.15 -14.72
N PHE A 197 -3.08 -4.98 -14.39
CA PHE A 197 -2.06 -4.58 -13.42
C PHE A 197 -1.27 -3.37 -13.89
N GLU A 198 -1.00 -3.26 -15.19
CA GLU A 198 -0.31 -2.14 -15.79
C GLU A 198 -1.11 -0.84 -15.62
N GLU A 199 -2.40 -0.85 -15.96
CA GLU A 199 -3.28 0.32 -15.78
C GLU A 199 -3.41 0.70 -14.31
N MET A 200 -3.58 -0.30 -13.42
CA MET A 200 -3.69 -0.03 -11.99
C MET A 200 -2.40 0.55 -11.41
N LEU A 201 -1.23 0.08 -11.89
CA LEU A 201 0.07 0.58 -11.45
C LEU A 201 0.22 2.06 -11.83
N GLU A 202 -0.13 2.42 -13.07
CA GLU A 202 -0.14 3.81 -13.54
C GLU A 202 -1.10 4.67 -12.71
N MET A 203 -2.33 4.19 -12.48
CA MET A 203 -3.29 4.92 -11.65
C MET A 203 -2.81 5.10 -10.21
N ALA A 204 -2.21 4.08 -9.61
CA ALA A 204 -1.68 4.15 -8.24
C ALA A 204 -0.47 5.09 -8.15
N GLY A 205 0.39 5.10 -9.17
CA GLY A 205 1.51 6.04 -9.30
C GLY A 205 1.05 7.48 -9.49
N ALA A 206 0.03 7.69 -10.32
CA ALA A 206 -0.52 9.02 -10.60
C ALA A 206 -1.46 9.57 -9.50
N GLY A 207 -1.61 8.88 -8.36
CA GLY A 207 -2.31 9.42 -7.18
C GLY A 207 -3.66 8.77 -6.83
N SER A 208 -4.05 7.67 -7.46
CA SER A 208 -5.17 6.88 -6.99
C SER A 208 -4.84 6.26 -5.63
N LYS A 209 -5.58 6.64 -4.57
CA LYS A 209 -5.30 6.27 -3.18
C LYS A 209 -6.00 4.95 -2.75
N VAL A 210 -6.61 4.22 -3.68
CA VAL A 210 -7.38 2.99 -3.35
C VAL A 210 -6.44 1.86 -2.95
N LEU A 211 -5.35 1.67 -3.69
CA LEU A 211 -4.31 0.69 -3.39
C LEU A 211 -2.94 1.36 -3.30
N GLN A 212 -2.11 0.82 -2.43
CA GLN A 212 -0.71 1.24 -2.36
C GLN A 212 0.08 0.69 -3.56
N ILE A 213 0.85 1.55 -4.23
CA ILE A 213 1.62 1.21 -5.44
C ILE A 213 2.48 -0.07 -5.26
N ARG A 214 3.16 -0.22 -4.11
CA ARG A 214 3.98 -1.41 -3.80
C ARG A 214 3.15 -2.70 -3.76
N SER A 215 1.89 -2.64 -3.33
CA SER A 215 1.03 -3.84 -3.31
C SER A 215 0.61 -4.23 -4.73
N VAL A 216 0.34 -3.27 -5.59
CA VAL A 216 0.02 -3.49 -7.01
C VAL A 216 1.23 -4.06 -7.75
N GLU A 217 2.40 -3.46 -7.57
CA GLU A 217 3.68 -3.93 -8.14
C GLU A 217 3.96 -5.38 -7.71
N PHE A 218 3.78 -5.68 -6.42
CA PHE A 218 4.02 -7.01 -5.88
C PHE A 218 3.01 -8.02 -6.44
N ALA A 219 1.72 -7.64 -6.51
CA ALA A 219 0.67 -8.48 -7.07
C ALA A 219 0.94 -8.78 -8.55
N GLY A 220 1.34 -7.78 -9.33
CA GLY A 220 1.73 -7.93 -10.73
C GLY A 220 2.93 -8.87 -10.89
N LYS A 221 4.01 -8.65 -10.14
CA LYS A 221 5.23 -9.45 -10.18
C LYS A 221 4.97 -10.94 -9.89
N TYR A 222 4.15 -11.25 -8.91
CA TYR A 222 3.87 -12.63 -8.47
C TYR A 222 2.58 -13.19 -9.07
N ARG A 223 1.94 -12.46 -9.97
CA ARG A 223 0.72 -12.85 -10.69
C ARG A 223 -0.42 -13.26 -9.74
N VAL A 224 -0.66 -12.44 -8.71
CA VAL A 224 -1.73 -12.65 -7.74
C VAL A 224 -2.98 -11.90 -8.18
N PRO A 225 -4.06 -12.57 -8.63
CA PRO A 225 -5.32 -11.90 -8.91
C PRO A 225 -5.78 -11.14 -7.66
N THR A 226 -6.07 -9.85 -7.80
CA THR A 226 -6.40 -9.00 -6.66
C THR A 226 -7.75 -8.32 -6.90
N ARG A 227 -8.64 -8.39 -5.92
CA ARG A 227 -9.96 -7.77 -6.01
C ARG A 227 -10.15 -6.71 -4.94
N VAL A 228 -10.62 -5.55 -5.33
CA VAL A 228 -11.00 -4.46 -4.41
C VAL A 228 -12.49 -4.54 -4.13
N LEU A 229 -12.83 -4.59 -2.85
CA LEU A 229 -14.20 -4.80 -2.36
C LEU A 229 -14.54 -3.79 -1.25
N SER A 230 -15.82 -3.45 -1.12
CA SER A 230 -16.28 -2.65 0.01
C SER A 230 -16.43 -3.48 1.28
N SER A 231 -15.85 -2.99 2.38
CA SER A 231 -16.10 -3.52 3.71
C SER A 231 -17.41 -3.02 4.33
N LEU A 232 -18.07 -2.07 3.67
CA LEU A 232 -19.28 -1.38 4.17
C LEU A 232 -20.57 -2.02 3.70
N THR A 233 -20.49 -2.96 2.74
CA THR A 233 -21.64 -3.76 2.31
C THR A 233 -22.12 -4.69 3.42
N ASP A 234 -23.35 -5.17 3.30
CA ASP A 234 -23.92 -6.14 4.22
C ASP A 234 -22.99 -7.38 4.34
N PRO A 235 -22.54 -7.75 5.55
CA PRO A 235 -21.72 -8.94 5.74
C PRO A 235 -22.44 -10.24 5.40
N GLU A 236 -23.78 -10.24 5.36
CA GLU A 236 -24.60 -11.41 5.03
C GLU A 236 -24.86 -11.56 3.51
N LEU A 237 -24.33 -10.64 2.67
CA LEU A 237 -24.45 -10.74 1.22
C LEU A 237 -23.97 -12.13 0.73
N PRO A 238 -24.68 -12.83 -0.16
CA PRO A 238 -24.24 -14.14 -0.66
C PRO A 238 -22.81 -14.11 -1.21
N VAL A 239 -22.01 -15.16 -0.93
CA VAL A 239 -20.61 -15.23 -1.34
C VAL A 239 -20.45 -15.03 -2.86
N GLY A 240 -21.36 -15.60 -3.68
CA GLY A 240 -21.30 -15.45 -5.14
C GLY A 240 -21.51 -14.00 -5.60
N GLU A 241 -22.40 -13.25 -4.95
CA GLU A 241 -22.62 -11.85 -5.24
C GLU A 241 -21.43 -11.00 -4.80
N GLU A 242 -20.92 -11.26 -3.61
CA GLU A 242 -19.74 -10.56 -3.11
C GLU A 242 -18.50 -10.85 -3.96
N ALA A 243 -18.28 -12.12 -4.35
CA ALA A 243 -17.17 -12.54 -5.21
C ALA A 243 -17.19 -11.89 -6.60
N SER A 244 -18.39 -11.54 -7.12
CA SER A 244 -18.54 -10.87 -8.42
C SER A 244 -18.61 -9.34 -8.31
N SER A 245 -18.60 -8.80 -7.09
CA SER A 245 -18.65 -7.35 -6.86
C SER A 245 -17.26 -6.71 -6.91
N GLY A 246 -17.21 -5.40 -6.83
CA GLY A 246 -15.96 -4.65 -6.78
C GLY A 246 -15.25 -4.56 -8.13
N THR A 247 -13.92 -4.44 -8.07
CA THR A 247 -13.04 -4.38 -9.24
C THR A 247 -11.98 -5.48 -9.14
N LEU A 248 -11.87 -6.32 -10.18
CA LEU A 248 -10.81 -7.32 -10.31
C LEU A 248 -9.61 -6.71 -11.03
N ILE A 249 -8.43 -6.84 -10.44
CA ILE A 249 -7.15 -6.48 -11.04
C ILE A 249 -6.51 -7.78 -11.55
N THR A 250 -6.27 -7.86 -12.84
CA THR A 250 -5.84 -9.08 -13.52
C THR A 250 -4.87 -8.79 -14.65
N PHE A 251 -4.30 -9.84 -15.26
CA PHE A 251 -3.46 -9.73 -16.45
C PHE A 251 -4.27 -9.84 -17.75
N GLU A 252 -5.48 -10.36 -17.65
CA GLU A 252 -6.34 -10.56 -18.80
C GLU A 252 -7.24 -9.34 -18.97
N GLU A 253 -7.29 -8.84 -20.18
CA GLU A 253 -8.30 -7.86 -20.56
C GLU A 253 -9.68 -8.51 -20.48
N ASP A 254 -10.70 -7.74 -20.12
CA ASP A 254 -12.07 -8.25 -20.07
C ASP A 254 -12.49 -8.70 -21.50
N PRO A 255 -12.78 -10.00 -21.70
CA PRO A 255 -13.19 -10.51 -23.02
C PRO A 255 -14.53 -9.93 -23.48
N HIS A 256 -15.29 -9.27 -22.58
CA HIS A 256 -16.55 -8.59 -22.91
C HIS A 256 -16.36 -7.10 -23.25
N MET A 257 -15.13 -6.57 -23.22
CA MET A 257 -14.87 -5.23 -23.72
C MET A 257 -15.17 -5.17 -25.23
N ALA A 258 -15.81 -4.07 -25.65
CA ALA A 258 -16.10 -3.80 -27.04
C ALA A 258 -14.83 -3.90 -27.91
N MET A 259 -14.99 -4.36 -29.16
CA MET A 259 -13.87 -4.47 -30.13
C MET A 259 -13.12 -3.14 -30.33
N GLU A 260 -13.80 -2.00 -30.14
CA GLU A 260 -13.17 -0.68 -30.04
C GLU A 260 -13.04 -0.30 -28.57
N LYS A 261 -11.81 -0.37 -28.05
CA LYS A 261 -11.48 0.05 -26.67
C LYS A 261 -11.56 1.57 -26.54
N ALA A 262 -12.03 2.01 -25.38
CA ALA A 262 -11.82 3.41 -25.01
C ALA A 262 -10.31 3.69 -24.95
N VAL A 263 -9.87 4.76 -25.60
CA VAL A 263 -8.45 5.17 -25.63
C VAL A 263 -7.96 5.56 -24.22
N ILE A 264 -8.88 5.96 -23.33
CA ILE A 264 -8.60 6.36 -21.95
C ILE A 264 -9.42 5.45 -21.02
N SER A 265 -8.72 4.65 -20.21
CA SER A 265 -9.31 3.75 -19.21
C SER A 265 -9.63 4.47 -17.89
N GLY A 266 -8.84 5.47 -17.53
CA GLY A 266 -9.02 6.26 -16.32
C GLY A 266 -8.14 7.49 -16.28
N VAL A 267 -8.42 8.39 -15.32
CA VAL A 267 -7.65 9.60 -15.04
C VAL A 267 -7.36 9.65 -13.55
N ALA A 268 -6.11 9.57 -13.17
CA ALA A 268 -5.67 9.77 -11.80
C ALA A 268 -4.88 11.08 -11.69
N PHE A 269 -4.88 11.70 -10.52
CA PHE A 269 -4.12 12.92 -10.27
C PHE A 269 -3.75 13.02 -8.78
N ASN A 270 -2.62 13.67 -8.52
CA ASN A 270 -2.17 13.99 -7.18
C ASN A 270 -2.25 15.50 -6.95
N ARG A 271 -2.79 15.92 -5.78
CA ARG A 271 -2.87 17.35 -5.37
C ARG A 271 -1.81 17.73 -4.36
N ASP A 272 -1.05 16.75 -3.86
CA ASP A 272 -0.08 16.96 -2.79
C ASP A 272 1.36 17.06 -3.32
N GLU A 273 1.50 17.52 -4.58
CA GLU A 273 2.77 17.73 -5.25
C GLU A 273 3.19 19.21 -5.20
N ALA A 274 4.52 19.42 -5.19
CA ALA A 274 5.17 20.69 -5.36
C ALA A 274 6.29 20.56 -6.41
N LYS A 275 6.40 21.52 -7.31
CA LYS A 275 7.42 21.54 -8.35
C LYS A 275 8.64 22.33 -7.90
N ILE A 276 9.83 21.82 -8.18
CA ILE A 276 11.11 22.50 -8.00
C ILE A 276 11.80 22.54 -9.36
N THR A 277 12.38 23.67 -9.70
CA THR A 277 13.17 23.86 -10.93
C THR A 277 14.54 24.43 -10.59
N VAL A 278 15.59 23.77 -11.09
CA VAL A 278 16.96 24.27 -11.06
C VAL A 278 17.26 24.82 -12.46
N HIS A 279 17.42 26.15 -12.54
CA HIS A 279 17.53 26.85 -13.82
C HIS A 279 18.98 27.02 -14.30
N ASP A 280 19.16 26.96 -15.64
CA ASP A 280 20.44 27.17 -16.29
C ASP A 280 21.57 26.32 -15.69
N VAL A 281 21.36 25.03 -15.70
CA VAL A 281 22.34 24.03 -15.22
C VAL A 281 23.21 23.61 -16.39
N PRO A 282 24.56 23.51 -16.27
CA PRO A 282 25.41 23.00 -17.33
C PRO A 282 24.98 21.59 -17.79
N ASP A 283 24.68 21.42 -19.07
CA ASP A 283 24.31 20.13 -19.64
C ASP A 283 25.56 19.26 -19.82
N ARG A 284 25.87 18.50 -18.80
CA ARG A 284 27.02 17.58 -18.74
C ARG A 284 26.66 16.28 -18.01
N PRO A 285 27.33 15.17 -18.35
CA PRO A 285 27.11 13.90 -17.65
C PRO A 285 27.28 14.04 -16.13
N GLY A 286 26.34 13.45 -15.37
CA GLY A 286 26.34 13.44 -13.92
C GLY A 286 25.64 14.63 -13.24
N ILE A 287 25.18 15.63 -13.98
CA ILE A 287 24.53 16.81 -13.39
C ILE A 287 23.22 16.47 -12.65
N ALA A 288 22.40 15.59 -13.23
CA ALA A 288 21.17 15.13 -12.60
C ALA A 288 21.47 14.42 -11.26
N TYR A 289 22.51 13.59 -11.21
CA TYR A 289 22.96 12.97 -9.97
C TYR A 289 23.43 14.00 -8.93
N ALA A 290 24.16 15.03 -9.35
CA ALA A 290 24.62 16.09 -8.46
C ALA A 290 23.47 16.88 -7.82
N ILE A 291 22.31 16.97 -8.52
CA ILE A 291 21.11 17.64 -8.03
C ILE A 291 20.26 16.72 -7.17
N LEU A 292 19.98 15.51 -7.67
CA LEU A 292 19.02 14.58 -7.06
C LEU A 292 19.65 13.68 -5.98
N GLY A 293 20.96 13.46 -5.99
CA GLY A 293 21.68 12.66 -4.98
C GLY A 293 21.42 13.14 -3.54
N PRO A 294 21.66 14.42 -3.22
CA PRO A 294 21.35 14.96 -1.88
C PRO A 294 19.87 14.86 -1.48
N ILE A 295 18.95 14.92 -2.44
CA ILE A 295 17.51 14.74 -2.22
C ILE A 295 17.22 13.29 -1.83
N ALA A 296 17.79 12.34 -2.57
CA ALA A 296 17.68 10.90 -2.28
C ALA A 296 18.31 10.54 -0.92
N ASP A 297 19.50 11.06 -0.60
CA ASP A 297 20.20 10.85 0.67
C ASP A 297 19.39 11.38 1.86
N ALA A 298 18.59 12.43 1.63
CA ALA A 298 17.66 12.98 2.62
C ALA A 298 16.34 12.19 2.72
N SER A 299 16.20 11.07 1.97
CA SER A 299 14.99 10.24 1.90
C SER A 299 13.76 11.02 1.45
N ILE A 300 13.93 11.94 0.50
CA ILE A 300 12.85 12.66 -0.18
C ILE A 300 12.59 11.93 -1.49
N ASP A 301 11.35 11.48 -1.66
CA ASP A 301 10.90 10.84 -2.89
C ASP A 301 10.66 11.90 -3.97
N VAL A 302 11.11 11.61 -5.19
CA VAL A 302 10.92 12.45 -6.39
C VAL A 302 10.00 11.66 -7.33
N ASP A 303 8.95 12.32 -7.85
CA ASP A 303 7.97 11.66 -8.71
C ASP A 303 8.26 11.92 -10.18
N VAL A 304 8.00 13.12 -10.69
CA VAL A 304 8.22 13.47 -12.09
C VAL A 304 9.54 14.22 -12.23
N ILE A 305 10.37 13.81 -13.19
CA ILE A 305 11.62 14.51 -13.53
C ILE A 305 11.55 14.93 -15.00
N VAL A 306 11.72 16.21 -15.26
CA VAL A 306 11.76 16.80 -16.60
C VAL A 306 13.06 17.55 -16.79
N GLN A 307 13.84 17.16 -17.79
CA GLN A 307 15.01 17.90 -18.22
C GLN A 307 14.77 18.42 -19.65
N ASN A 308 14.79 19.72 -19.81
CA ASN A 308 14.60 20.35 -21.10
C ASN A 308 15.96 20.57 -21.74
N VAL A 309 16.06 20.29 -23.05
CA VAL A 309 17.24 20.65 -23.82
C VAL A 309 17.27 22.18 -23.98
N GLY A 310 18.28 22.79 -23.39
CA GLY A 310 18.48 24.22 -23.45
C GLY A 310 19.34 24.65 -24.65
N HIS A 311 19.59 25.95 -24.76
CA HIS A 311 20.54 26.54 -25.70
C HIS A 311 21.88 26.73 -24.99
N ASP A 312 22.95 26.79 -25.75
CA ASP A 312 24.31 27.12 -25.27
C ASP A 312 24.89 26.17 -24.21
N GLY A 313 24.49 24.87 -24.24
CA GLY A 313 24.98 23.85 -23.30
C GLY A 313 24.46 24.00 -21.89
N MET A 314 23.35 24.70 -21.70
CA MET A 314 22.63 24.83 -20.46
C MET A 314 21.26 24.13 -20.55
N THR A 315 20.73 23.66 -19.43
CA THR A 315 19.44 22.98 -19.33
C THR A 315 18.73 23.38 -18.05
N ASP A 316 17.40 23.28 -18.03
CA ASP A 316 16.60 23.34 -16.81
C ASP A 316 16.26 21.92 -16.36
N LEU A 317 16.44 21.64 -15.08
CA LEU A 317 15.99 20.39 -14.45
C LEU A 317 14.82 20.71 -13.52
N SER A 318 13.63 20.23 -13.87
CA SER A 318 12.44 20.32 -13.04
C SER A 318 12.10 18.97 -12.47
N PHE A 319 11.62 18.93 -11.22
CA PHE A 319 11.10 17.71 -10.62
C PHE A 319 10.04 18.03 -9.59
N THR A 320 9.21 17.04 -9.27
CA THR A 320 8.19 17.14 -8.22
C THR A 320 8.58 16.37 -6.98
N VAL A 321 8.15 16.89 -5.84
CA VAL A 321 8.26 16.26 -4.53
C VAL A 321 6.92 16.37 -3.81
N HIS A 322 6.68 15.50 -2.84
CA HIS A 322 5.51 15.66 -1.98
C HIS A 322 5.56 17.02 -1.28
N ARG A 323 4.42 17.72 -1.23
CA ARG A 323 4.33 19.09 -0.67
C ARG A 323 4.93 19.23 0.73
N ASN A 324 4.80 18.20 1.59
CA ASN A 324 5.39 18.22 2.93
C ASN A 324 6.92 18.23 2.93
N ASP A 325 7.56 17.75 1.86
CA ASP A 325 9.02 17.69 1.72
C ASP A 325 9.59 18.91 1.00
N TYR A 326 8.73 19.77 0.44
CA TYR A 326 9.14 20.93 -0.36
C TYR A 326 10.12 21.86 0.37
N ALA A 327 9.77 22.28 1.58
CA ALA A 327 10.62 23.20 2.36
C ALA A 327 12.01 22.61 2.66
N LYS A 328 12.05 21.30 2.98
CA LYS A 328 13.29 20.54 3.23
C LYS A 328 14.11 20.42 1.94
N ALA A 329 13.48 20.06 0.82
CA ALA A 329 14.12 19.95 -0.48
C ALA A 329 14.71 21.29 -0.94
N MET A 330 13.95 22.38 -0.84
CA MET A 330 14.42 23.73 -1.17
C MET A 330 15.61 24.18 -0.33
N THR A 331 15.60 23.86 0.97
CA THR A 331 16.74 24.17 1.86
C THR A 331 17.99 23.39 1.47
N LEU A 332 17.87 22.10 1.15
CA LEU A 332 18.98 21.28 0.68
C LEU A 332 19.55 21.78 -0.64
N LEU A 333 18.69 22.07 -1.61
CA LEU A 333 19.12 22.54 -2.93
C LEU A 333 19.83 23.89 -2.84
N LYS A 334 19.29 24.87 -2.15
CA LYS A 334 19.90 26.18 -1.98
C LYS A 334 21.18 26.15 -1.13
N GLY A 335 21.23 25.32 -0.11
CA GLY A 335 22.34 25.25 0.81
C GLY A 335 23.49 24.35 0.36
N GLN A 336 23.19 23.18 -0.21
CA GLN A 336 24.19 22.16 -0.50
C GLN A 336 24.44 21.97 -2.00
N VAL A 337 23.44 22.18 -2.85
CA VAL A 337 23.53 21.91 -4.30
C VAL A 337 23.91 23.15 -5.07
N GLN A 338 23.17 24.23 -4.93
CA GLN A 338 23.39 25.48 -5.66
C GLN A 338 24.83 26.03 -5.56
N PRO A 339 25.54 25.98 -4.43
CA PRO A 339 26.92 26.46 -4.36
C PRO A 339 27.91 25.61 -5.18
N HIS A 340 27.59 24.35 -5.47
CA HIS A 340 28.49 23.41 -6.12
C HIS A 340 28.19 23.19 -7.62
N ILE A 341 26.99 23.57 -8.05
CA ILE A 341 26.60 23.55 -9.45
C ILE A 341 26.45 25.01 -9.95
N LYS A 342 27.00 25.29 -11.12
CA LYS A 342 26.82 26.61 -11.74
C LYS A 342 25.39 26.70 -12.32
N CYS A 343 24.38 26.97 -11.48
CA CYS A 343 23.03 27.25 -11.92
C CYS A 343 22.67 28.71 -11.62
N ARG A 344 21.70 29.25 -12.36
CA ARG A 344 21.23 30.62 -12.15
C ARG A 344 20.48 30.75 -10.82
N GLU A 345 19.48 29.90 -10.62
CA GLU A 345 18.66 29.90 -9.41
C GLU A 345 17.94 28.56 -9.20
N VAL A 346 17.43 28.38 -7.98
CA VAL A 346 16.50 27.33 -7.61
C VAL A 346 15.17 27.95 -7.28
N SER A 347 14.15 27.69 -8.09
CA SER A 347 12.76 28.15 -7.87
C SER A 347 11.83 26.98 -7.54
N GLY A 348 10.64 27.28 -7.05
CA GLY A 348 9.65 26.24 -6.81
C GLY A 348 8.24 26.79 -6.69
N ASP A 349 7.26 25.91 -6.87
CA ASP A 349 5.84 26.16 -6.73
C ASP A 349 5.21 25.05 -5.88
N GLU A 350 4.58 25.45 -4.76
CA GLU A 350 3.90 24.52 -3.85
C GLU A 350 2.50 24.13 -4.34
N ARG A 351 2.02 24.73 -5.42
CA ARG A 351 0.65 24.57 -5.92
C ARG A 351 0.65 24.20 -7.40
N ILE A 352 0.86 22.95 -7.68
CA ILE A 352 0.75 22.42 -9.02
C ILE A 352 -0.38 21.40 -9.11
#